data_ad20108c54d16c9d798fcd6a1b875c76
#
_entry.id   ad20108c54d16c9d798fcd6a1b875c76
#
_cell.length_a   1.000
_cell.length_b   1.000
_cell.length_c   1.000
_cell.angle_alpha   90.00
_cell.angle_beta   90.00
_cell.angle_gamma   90.00
#
_symmetry.space_group_name_H-M   'P 1'
#
loop_
_entity.id
_entity.type
_entity.pdbx_description
1 polymer ?
#
loop_
_entity_poly.entity_id
_entity_poly.type
_entity_poly.pdbx_seq_one_letter_code
_entity_poly.pdbx_strand_id
1 'polypeptide(L)'
;AEAIQLYLSKIKPTGIVVLHLSNRNLALVSESARVARDIHAPTLFRLSERFEQPYVSYYGGLAASVMIVARTPDVLARLQLPSHGWHEYEAPPGRGWTDDYINLPRALWEGLTGAEQCRLYTYLPQCGNAETPATTTAPTTDPTQQ
;
A
#
# COMPACT_ATOMS: atom_id res chain seq x y z
N ALA A 1 -11.38 -6.68 9.91
CA ALA A 1 -12.35 -6.80 8.81
C ALA A 1 -13.72 -6.26 9.23
N GLU A 2 -14.25 -6.69 10.34
CA GLU A 2 -15.62 -6.48 10.84
C GLU A 2 -15.92 -4.99 11.04
N ALA A 3 -14.99 -4.24 11.61
CA ALA A 3 -15.14 -2.79 11.81
C ALA A 3 -15.31 -2.04 10.47
N ILE A 4 -14.53 -2.38 9.43
CA ILE A 4 -14.64 -1.75 8.11
C ILE A 4 -16.00 -2.12 7.47
N GLN A 5 -16.42 -3.38 7.55
CA GLN A 5 -17.73 -3.81 7.07
C GLN A 5 -18.86 -3.06 7.79
N LEU A 6 -18.76 -2.90 9.11
CA LEU A 6 -19.72 -2.14 9.89
C LEU A 6 -19.76 -0.67 9.43
N TYR A 7 -18.62 -0.01 9.26
CA TYR A 7 -18.60 1.37 8.77
C TYR A 7 -19.22 1.48 7.38
N LEU A 8 -18.83 0.60 6.47
CA LEU A 8 -19.43 0.56 5.12
C LEU A 8 -20.94 0.34 5.18
N SER A 9 -21.47 -0.42 6.14
CA SER A 9 -22.91 -0.63 6.29
C SER A 9 -23.68 0.61 6.77
N LYS A 10 -23.02 1.53 7.48
CA LYS A 10 -23.62 2.71 8.10
C LYS A 10 -23.53 3.97 7.24
N ILE A 11 -22.57 4.06 6.34
CA ILE A 11 -22.42 5.22 5.45
C ILE A 11 -23.40 5.16 4.28
N LYS A 12 -23.62 6.29 3.60
CA LYS A 12 -24.41 6.36 2.35
C LYS A 12 -23.80 5.45 1.27
N PRO A 13 -24.57 4.97 0.29
CA PRO A 13 -24.04 4.14 -0.80
C PRO A 13 -22.84 4.77 -1.54
N THR A 14 -22.83 6.09 -1.66
CA THR A 14 -21.75 6.88 -2.31
C THR A 14 -20.70 7.37 -1.30
N GLY A 15 -20.77 6.94 -0.05
CA GLY A 15 -19.83 7.32 0.99
C GLY A 15 -18.54 6.51 0.93
N ILE A 16 -17.50 7.05 1.54
CA ILE A 16 -16.19 6.40 1.70
C ILE A 16 -15.82 6.32 3.18
N VAL A 17 -15.03 5.32 3.53
CA VAL A 17 -14.32 5.22 4.81
C VAL A 17 -12.89 5.66 4.59
N VAL A 18 -12.41 6.58 5.40
CA VAL A 18 -11.03 7.09 5.32
C VAL A 18 -10.22 6.51 6.48
N LEU A 19 -9.13 5.85 6.16
CA LEU A 19 -8.19 5.27 7.11
C LEU A 19 -6.89 6.07 7.09
N HIS A 20 -6.53 6.65 8.23
CA HIS A 20 -5.21 7.26 8.42
C HIS A 20 -4.26 6.19 8.97
N LEU A 21 -3.25 5.82 8.19
CA LEU A 21 -2.43 4.63 8.42
C LEU A 21 -0.96 4.95 8.73
N SER A 22 -0.64 6.21 8.99
CA SER A 22 0.73 6.62 9.32
C SER A 22 1.20 5.95 10.60
N ASN A 23 2.21 5.12 10.51
CA ASN A 23 2.83 4.44 11.65
C ASN A 23 4.32 4.22 11.37
N ARG A 24 5.16 4.28 12.42
CA ARG A 24 6.61 4.09 12.29
C ARG A 24 7.04 2.63 12.33
N ASN A 25 6.28 1.81 13.03
CA ASN A 25 6.70 0.47 13.41
C ASN A 25 5.84 -0.64 12.80
N LEU A 26 4.61 -0.32 12.42
CA LEU A 26 3.65 -1.28 11.91
C LEU A 26 3.34 -1.01 10.44
N ALA A 27 3.32 -2.05 9.65
CA ALA A 27 2.92 -2.03 8.25
C ALA A 27 1.38 -1.95 8.11
N LEU A 28 0.78 -0.83 8.54
CA LEU A 28 -0.67 -0.66 8.58
C LEU A 28 -1.31 -0.55 7.21
N VAL A 29 -0.60 -0.02 6.22
CA VAL A 29 -1.11 0.06 4.83
C VAL A 29 -1.29 -1.35 4.26
N SER A 30 -0.27 -2.19 4.43
CA SER A 30 -0.30 -3.59 3.99
C SER A 30 -1.40 -4.38 4.69
N GLU A 31 -1.57 -4.20 6.00
CA GLU A 31 -2.64 -4.89 6.75
C GLU A 31 -4.04 -4.41 6.36
N SER A 32 -4.23 -3.11 6.19
CA SER A 32 -5.51 -2.54 5.74
C SER A 32 -5.87 -2.99 4.34
N ALA A 33 -4.89 -3.08 3.44
CA ALA A 33 -5.10 -3.59 2.09
C ALA A 33 -5.51 -5.07 2.10
N ARG A 34 -4.88 -5.91 2.94
CA ARG A 34 -5.30 -7.32 3.12
C ARG A 34 -6.73 -7.42 3.61
N VAL A 35 -7.09 -6.62 4.62
CA VAL A 35 -8.46 -6.58 5.15
C VAL A 35 -9.44 -6.18 4.06
N ALA A 36 -9.18 -5.13 3.32
CA ALA A 36 -10.06 -4.66 2.25
C ALA A 36 -10.23 -5.70 1.13
N ARG A 37 -9.14 -6.35 0.71
CA ARG A 37 -9.17 -7.46 -0.24
C ARG A 37 -10.04 -8.62 0.26
N ASP A 38 -9.85 -9.02 1.52
CA ASP A 38 -10.54 -10.18 2.10
C ASP A 38 -12.05 -9.94 2.27
N ILE A 39 -12.49 -8.69 2.37
CA ILE A 39 -13.90 -8.29 2.37
C ILE A 39 -14.40 -7.81 1.00
N HIS A 40 -13.58 -7.95 -0.06
CA HIS A 40 -13.88 -7.51 -1.42
C HIS A 40 -14.29 -6.03 -1.55
N ALA A 41 -13.72 -5.17 -0.71
CA ALA A 41 -13.98 -3.74 -0.75
C ALA A 41 -12.92 -3.02 -1.61
N PRO A 42 -13.32 -2.22 -2.63
CA PRO A 42 -12.39 -1.45 -3.42
C PRO A 42 -11.72 -0.36 -2.60
N THR A 43 -10.44 -0.12 -2.87
CA THR A 43 -9.62 0.85 -2.15
C THR A 43 -8.79 1.71 -3.08
N LEU A 44 -8.49 2.93 -2.63
CA LEU A 44 -7.40 3.74 -3.18
C LEU A 44 -6.49 4.17 -2.03
N PHE A 45 -5.22 4.27 -2.34
CA PHE A 45 -4.18 4.71 -1.43
C PHE A 45 -3.60 6.03 -1.89
N ARG A 46 -3.25 6.88 -0.93
CA ARG A 46 -2.50 8.09 -1.17
C ARG A 46 -1.44 8.27 -0.09
N LEU A 47 -0.24 8.60 -0.55
CA LEU A 47 0.84 9.06 0.29
C LEU A 47 0.94 10.57 0.13
N SER A 48 0.78 11.33 1.20
CA SER A 48 1.12 12.75 1.16
C SER A 48 2.63 12.86 1.24
N GLU A 49 3.23 13.46 0.23
CA GLU A 49 4.65 13.77 0.26
C GLU A 49 4.95 14.74 1.41
N ARG A 50 6.17 14.67 1.92
CA ARG A 50 6.69 15.71 2.81
C ARG A 50 6.66 17.01 2.02
N PHE A 51 5.89 17.98 2.46
CA PHE A 51 5.95 19.32 1.87
C PHE A 51 7.38 19.83 1.98
N GLU A 52 7.99 20.12 0.84
CA GLU A 52 9.29 20.79 0.83
C GLU A 52 9.15 22.17 1.46
N GLN A 53 10.18 22.55 2.23
CA GLN A 53 10.37 23.86 2.92
C GLN A 53 9.65 25.04 2.24
N PRO A 54 9.04 25.95 2.97
CA PRO A 54 9.23 26.31 4.40
C PRO A 54 8.13 25.83 5.35
N TYR A 55 7.08 25.19 4.86
CA TYR A 55 5.90 24.86 5.68
C TYR A 55 6.14 23.73 6.68
N VAL A 56 7.11 22.84 6.44
CA VAL A 56 7.41 21.68 7.30
C VAL A 56 7.89 22.08 8.68
N SER A 57 8.67 23.17 8.78
CA SER A 57 9.23 23.61 10.06
C SER A 57 8.20 24.28 10.97
N TYR A 58 7.14 24.85 10.38
CA TYR A 58 6.13 25.59 11.13
C TYR A 58 4.93 24.73 11.55
N TYR A 59 4.53 23.75 10.74
CA TYR A 59 3.34 22.91 10.96
C TYR A 59 3.63 21.45 11.22
N GLY A 60 4.90 21.03 11.29
CA GLY A 60 5.29 19.65 11.58
C GLY A 60 4.77 18.64 10.53
N GLY A 61 4.70 19.06 9.25
CA GLY A 61 4.15 18.26 8.16
C GLY A 61 4.90 16.94 7.99
N LEU A 62 4.39 15.90 8.63
CA LEU A 62 4.84 14.53 8.45
C LEU A 62 4.11 13.92 7.23
N ALA A 63 4.83 13.11 6.45
CA ALA A 63 4.20 12.32 5.40
C ALA A 63 3.07 11.48 6.01
N ALA A 64 1.89 11.53 5.39
CA ALA A 64 0.74 10.77 5.85
C ALA A 64 0.36 9.70 4.84
N SER A 65 0.13 8.48 5.33
CA SER A 65 -0.40 7.38 4.56
C SER A 65 -1.91 7.30 4.79
N VAL A 66 -2.68 7.43 3.73
CA VAL A 66 -4.14 7.43 3.79
C VAL A 66 -4.69 6.41 2.79
N MET A 67 -5.64 5.59 3.24
CA MET A 67 -6.40 4.69 2.39
C MET A 67 -7.88 5.04 2.47
N ILE A 68 -8.54 5.02 1.34
CA ILE A 68 -10.00 5.14 1.28
C ILE A 68 -10.58 3.79 0.84
N VAL A 69 -11.70 3.45 1.46
CA VAL A 69 -12.44 2.21 1.21
C VAL A 69 -13.87 2.58 0.83
N ALA A 70 -14.41 1.96 -0.20
CA ALA A 70 -15.78 2.18 -0.66
C ALA A 70 -16.53 0.85 -0.80
N ARG A 71 -17.85 0.92 -1.04
CA ARG A 71 -18.66 -0.27 -1.32
C ARG A 71 -18.49 -0.78 -2.74
N THR A 72 -18.32 0.14 -3.69
CA THR A 72 -18.23 -0.18 -5.12
C THR A 72 -17.10 0.62 -5.78
N PRO A 73 -16.50 0.10 -6.85
CA PRO A 73 -15.44 0.82 -7.59
C PRO A 73 -15.90 2.17 -8.15
N ASP A 74 -17.16 2.31 -8.55
CA ASP A 74 -17.70 3.54 -9.16
C ASP A 74 -17.61 4.74 -8.20
N VAL A 75 -17.68 4.50 -6.88
CA VAL A 75 -17.51 5.55 -5.88
C VAL A 75 -16.09 6.10 -5.93
N LEU A 76 -15.09 5.24 -6.12
CA LEU A 76 -13.68 5.60 -6.16
C LEU A 76 -13.26 6.20 -7.51
N ALA A 77 -13.94 5.85 -8.62
CA ALA A 77 -13.60 6.32 -9.96
C ALA A 77 -13.54 7.86 -10.05
N ARG A 78 -14.35 8.56 -9.27
CA ARG A 78 -14.35 10.03 -9.20
C ARG A 78 -13.09 10.61 -8.56
N LEU A 79 -12.34 9.81 -7.80
CA LEU A 79 -11.13 10.21 -7.07
C LEU A 79 -9.86 9.77 -7.80
N GLN A 80 -9.96 8.89 -8.78
CA GLN A 80 -8.84 8.38 -9.59
C GLN A 80 -8.36 9.38 -10.66
N LEU A 81 -8.44 10.68 -10.39
CA LEU A 81 -7.87 11.68 -11.26
C LEU A 81 -6.35 11.73 -11.05
N PRO A 82 -5.52 11.72 -12.11
CA PRO A 82 -4.04 11.73 -11.98
C PRO A 82 -3.52 12.86 -11.09
N SER A 83 -4.18 14.03 -11.11
CA SER A 83 -3.82 15.21 -10.30
C SER A 83 -4.05 15.02 -8.79
N HIS A 84 -4.84 14.02 -8.39
CA HIS A 84 -5.20 13.83 -6.98
C HIS A 84 -4.25 12.90 -6.22
N GLY A 85 -3.31 12.25 -6.91
CA GLY A 85 -2.31 11.36 -6.29
C GLY A 85 -2.90 10.11 -5.63
N TRP A 86 -4.14 9.74 -5.94
CA TRP A 86 -4.75 8.50 -5.51
C TRP A 86 -4.41 7.38 -6.49
N HIS A 87 -3.98 6.23 -5.98
CA HIS A 87 -3.64 5.06 -6.77
C HIS A 87 -4.08 3.77 -6.10
N GLU A 88 -4.15 2.72 -6.86
CA GLU A 88 -4.40 1.38 -6.34
C GLU A 88 -3.15 0.88 -5.60
N TYR A 89 -3.38 0.16 -4.52
CA TYR A 89 -2.33 -0.51 -3.76
C TYR A 89 -2.64 -2.00 -3.72
N GLU A 90 -1.78 -2.81 -4.32
CA GLU A 90 -1.95 -4.25 -4.33
C GLU A 90 -1.67 -4.82 -2.94
N ALA A 91 -2.66 -5.53 -2.40
CA ALA A 91 -2.53 -6.15 -1.09
C ALA A 91 -1.49 -7.28 -1.12
N PRO A 92 -0.45 -7.21 -0.26
CA PRO A 92 0.53 -8.30 -0.22
C PRO A 92 -0.12 -9.63 0.21
N PRO A 93 0.54 -10.77 -0.06
CA PRO A 93 0.03 -12.08 0.35
C PRO A 93 -0.24 -12.18 1.86
N GLY A 94 -1.13 -13.10 2.23
CA GLY A 94 -1.50 -13.39 3.61
C GLY A 94 -2.90 -12.91 3.96
N ARG A 95 -3.45 -13.43 5.06
CA ARG A 95 -4.79 -13.08 5.57
C ARG A 95 -4.77 -11.71 6.25
N GLY A 96 -5.79 -10.89 6.03
CA GLY A 96 -6.04 -9.64 6.75
C GLY A 96 -6.51 -9.86 8.19
N TRP A 97 -6.45 -8.81 8.99
CA TRP A 97 -6.89 -8.85 10.39
C TRP A 97 -8.41 -8.94 10.49
N THR A 98 -8.86 -9.74 11.47
CA THR A 98 -10.25 -9.85 11.90
C THR A 98 -10.31 -9.67 13.41
N ASP A 99 -11.51 -9.64 14.00
CA ASP A 99 -11.65 -9.57 15.46
C ASP A 99 -11.03 -10.79 16.15
N ASP A 100 -11.03 -11.95 15.48
CA ASP A 100 -10.48 -13.20 16.00
C ASP A 100 -9.03 -13.50 15.51
N TYR A 101 -8.47 -12.69 14.61
CA TYR A 101 -7.17 -12.94 14.02
C TYR A 101 -6.35 -11.67 13.82
N ILE A 102 -5.26 -11.57 14.53
CA ILE A 102 -4.26 -10.50 14.40
C ILE A 102 -2.88 -11.10 14.23
N ASN A 103 -2.18 -10.75 13.14
CA ASN A 103 -0.78 -11.13 12.94
C ASN A 103 0.13 -9.91 13.20
N LEU A 104 0.25 -9.53 14.45
CA LEU A 104 1.09 -8.42 14.87
C LEU A 104 2.59 -8.64 14.57
N PRO A 105 3.16 -9.87 14.76
CA PRO A 105 4.55 -10.12 14.38
C PRO A 105 4.84 -9.83 12.91
N ARG A 106 3.94 -10.17 11.99
CA ARG A 106 4.09 -9.86 10.57
C ARG A 106 4.09 -8.36 10.32
N ALA A 107 3.13 -7.63 10.90
CA ALA A 107 3.01 -6.19 10.72
C ALA A 107 4.23 -5.44 11.29
N LEU A 108 4.77 -5.90 12.42
CA LEU A 108 6.01 -5.39 12.99
C LEU A 108 7.20 -5.69 12.09
N TRP A 109 7.34 -6.94 11.62
CA TRP A 109 8.44 -7.34 10.75
C TRP A 109 8.45 -6.54 9.45
N GLU A 110 7.32 -6.44 8.77
CA GLU A 110 7.20 -5.67 7.53
C GLU A 110 7.47 -4.17 7.74
N GLY A 111 7.08 -3.61 8.90
CA GLY A 111 7.36 -2.23 9.28
C GLY A 111 8.84 -2.01 9.59
N LEU A 112 9.44 -2.84 10.43
CA LEU A 112 10.84 -2.70 10.89
C LEU A 112 11.86 -3.00 9.77
N THR A 113 11.57 -3.95 8.89
CA THR A 113 12.46 -4.29 7.75
C THR A 113 12.33 -3.31 6.59
N GLY A 114 11.39 -2.37 6.64
CA GLY A 114 11.11 -1.47 5.54
C GLY A 114 10.40 -2.13 4.35
N ALA A 115 9.94 -3.37 4.47
CA ALA A 115 9.28 -4.08 3.39
C ALA A 115 8.00 -3.37 2.89
N GLU A 116 7.23 -2.76 3.79
CA GLU A 116 6.11 -1.90 3.40
C GLU A 116 6.60 -0.62 2.71
N GLN A 117 7.64 0.02 3.24
CA GLN A 117 8.20 1.23 2.65
C GLN A 117 8.68 0.97 1.22
N CYS A 118 9.33 -0.17 0.97
CA CYS A 118 9.77 -0.53 -0.38
C CYS A 118 8.61 -0.81 -1.35
N ARG A 119 7.48 -1.28 -0.87
CA ARG A 119 6.25 -1.38 -1.68
C ARG A 119 5.62 -0.02 -1.99
N LEU A 120 5.71 0.92 -1.04
CA LEU A 120 5.16 2.27 -1.18
C LEU A 120 6.07 3.21 -1.97
N TYR A 121 7.38 3.03 -1.85
CA TYR A 121 8.42 3.91 -2.39
C TYR A 121 9.43 3.11 -3.22
N THR A 122 9.02 2.61 -4.37
CA THR A 122 9.89 1.80 -5.25
C THR A 122 11.14 2.54 -5.73
N TYR A 123 11.16 3.88 -5.63
CA TYR A 123 12.28 4.73 -6.00
C TYR A 123 13.34 4.92 -4.89
N LEU A 124 13.11 4.40 -3.68
CA LEU A 124 14.11 4.51 -2.61
C LEU A 124 15.35 3.65 -2.92
N PRO A 125 16.57 4.17 -2.74
CA PRO A 125 17.80 3.45 -3.07
C PRO A 125 17.92 2.09 -2.39
N GLN A 126 17.44 1.98 -1.14
CA GLN A 126 17.45 0.71 -0.40
C GLN A 126 16.46 -0.32 -0.92
N CYS A 127 15.53 0.06 -1.79
CA CYS A 127 14.50 -0.81 -2.34
C CYS A 127 14.81 -1.31 -3.75
N GLY A 128 15.81 -0.72 -4.42
CA GLY A 128 16.22 -1.05 -5.79
C GLY A 128 17.14 -2.27 -5.95
N ASN A 129 17.56 -2.91 -4.86
CA ASN A 129 18.48 -4.03 -4.86
C ASN A 129 17.83 -5.42 -4.71
N ALA A 130 16.55 -5.57 -4.98
CA ALA A 130 16.01 -6.88 -5.28
C ALA A 130 16.48 -7.24 -6.70
N GLU A 131 17.62 -7.91 -6.79
CA GLU A 131 18.17 -8.44 -8.03
C GLU A 131 17.08 -9.17 -8.82
N THR A 132 16.72 -8.62 -9.97
CA THR A 132 16.09 -9.42 -11.03
C THR A 132 17.04 -10.61 -11.25
N PRO A 133 16.60 -11.87 -11.09
CA PRO A 133 17.48 -13.00 -11.34
C PRO A 133 18.00 -12.84 -12.76
N ALA A 134 19.32 -12.73 -12.88
CA ALA A 134 20.00 -12.60 -14.14
C ALA A 134 19.54 -13.74 -15.05
N THR A 135 18.87 -13.39 -16.15
CA THR A 135 18.58 -14.32 -17.23
C THR A 135 19.94 -14.83 -17.70
N THR A 136 20.31 -16.02 -17.26
CA THR A 136 21.48 -16.74 -17.74
C THR A 136 21.29 -16.97 -19.22
N THR A 137 21.82 -16.07 -20.04
CA THR A 137 22.02 -16.31 -21.46
C THR A 137 23.02 -17.46 -21.56
N ALA A 138 22.53 -18.63 -21.96
CA ALA A 138 23.38 -19.75 -22.32
C ALA A 138 24.39 -19.33 -23.39
N PRO A 139 25.66 -19.75 -23.32
CA PRO A 139 26.60 -19.45 -24.33
C PRO A 139 26.20 -20.15 -25.65
N THR A 140 25.97 -19.34 -26.66
CA THR A 140 25.80 -19.80 -28.04
C THR A 140 27.12 -20.39 -28.50
N THR A 141 27.22 -21.70 -28.56
CA THR A 141 28.32 -22.39 -29.25
C THR A 141 28.15 -22.18 -30.74
N ASP A 142 29.04 -21.41 -31.32
CA ASP A 142 29.20 -21.25 -32.76
C ASP A 142 29.88 -22.52 -33.34
N PRO A 143 29.25 -23.25 -34.29
CA PRO A 143 29.83 -24.42 -34.88
C PRO A 143 30.42 -24.11 -36.25
N THR A 144 31.44 -23.21 -36.30
CA THR A 144 32.14 -23.02 -37.56
C THR A 144 33.65 -22.76 -37.35
N GLN A 145 34.38 -23.83 -37.05
CA GLN A 145 35.80 -23.93 -37.37
C GLN A 145 36.13 -25.42 -37.59
N GLN A 146 36.06 -25.83 -38.84
CA GLN A 146 36.92 -26.83 -39.48
C GLN A 146 37.34 -26.30 -40.85
#